data_8daaa2c0638417fa54d90931e7e07997
#
_entry.id   8daaa2c0638417fa54d90931e7e07997
#
_cell.length_a   1.000
_cell.length_b   1.000
_cell.length_c   1.000
_cell.angle_alpha   90.00
_cell.angle_beta   90.00
_cell.angle_gamma   90.00
#
_symmetry.space_group_name_H-M   'P 1'
#
loop_
_entity.id
_entity.type
_entity.pdbx_description
1 polymer ?
#
loop_
_entity_poly.entity_id
_entity_poly.type
_entity_poly.pdbx_seq_one_letter_code
_entity_poly.pdbx_strand_id
1 'polypeptide(L)'
;MPKIGQKILIVDDEPDIVNLTESFLQLENYDTLTSNSGEEALKIIEDHYEEIMLVLLDIMMPHIDGYTVLEKIKSNKKYKEILVILFTVKNFKFDIIKGKELGADGYLLKAISGKALLDYVRKILKDHKEDDKKEEMEQL
;
A
#
# COMPACT_ATOMS: atom_id res chain seq x y z
N MET A 1 23.60 -0.64 7.82
CA MET A 1 22.94 -0.42 6.52
C MET A 1 21.58 0.19 6.73
N PRO A 2 21.28 1.30 6.09
CA PRO A 2 19.92 1.80 6.14
C PRO A 2 19.03 0.74 5.49
N LYS A 3 17.96 0.40 6.16
CA LYS A 3 16.98 -0.53 5.61
C LYS A 3 16.10 0.24 4.64
N ILE A 4 16.23 -0.08 3.36
CA ILE A 4 15.43 0.50 2.29
C ILE A 4 14.03 -0.12 2.35
N GLY A 5 12.99 0.70 2.17
CA GLY A 5 11.62 0.21 2.06
C GLY A 5 10.99 -0.24 3.37
N GLN A 6 11.10 0.56 4.42
CA GLN A 6 10.53 0.21 5.73
C GLN A 6 9.26 0.96 6.12
N LYS A 7 8.90 2.01 5.38
CA LYS A 7 7.75 2.83 5.72
C LYS A 7 6.50 2.36 5.00
N ILE A 8 5.36 2.55 5.64
CA ILE A 8 4.05 2.33 5.04
C ILE A 8 3.41 3.69 4.78
N LEU A 9 3.05 3.93 3.52
CA LEU A 9 2.34 5.15 3.14
C LEU A 9 0.83 4.89 3.19
N ILE A 10 0.12 5.72 3.94
CA ILE A 10 -1.34 5.65 4.05
C ILE A 10 -1.94 6.77 3.20
N VAL A 11 -2.76 6.43 2.22
CA VAL A 11 -3.37 7.38 1.29
C VAL A 11 -4.89 7.30 1.40
N ASP A 12 -5.50 8.36 1.94
CA ASP A 12 -6.95 8.43 2.13
C ASP A 12 -7.33 9.90 2.28
N ASP A 13 -8.44 10.32 1.69
CA ASP A 13 -8.92 11.70 1.79
C ASP A 13 -9.69 11.97 3.08
N GLU A 14 -9.94 10.95 3.90
CA GLU A 14 -10.59 11.10 5.21
C GLU A 14 -9.55 11.13 6.33
N PRO A 15 -9.30 12.31 6.95
CA PRO A 15 -8.25 12.43 7.98
C PRO A 15 -8.43 11.49 9.18
N ASP A 16 -9.65 11.23 9.57
CA ASP A 16 -9.94 10.35 10.71
C ASP A 16 -9.49 8.91 10.43
N ILE A 17 -9.70 8.45 9.20
CA ILE A 17 -9.27 7.10 8.77
C ILE A 17 -7.75 7.04 8.71
N VAL A 18 -7.10 8.07 8.18
CA VAL A 18 -5.63 8.15 8.14
C VAL A 18 -5.06 8.04 9.55
N ASN A 19 -5.58 8.84 10.47
CA ASN A 19 -5.09 8.89 11.85
C ASN A 19 -5.30 7.55 12.57
N LEU A 20 -6.46 6.94 12.40
CA LEU A 20 -6.78 5.65 13.02
C LEU A 20 -5.87 4.54 12.48
N THR A 21 -5.73 4.49 11.17
CA THR A 21 -4.88 3.49 10.49
C THR A 21 -3.42 3.63 10.93
N GLU A 22 -2.92 4.86 10.96
CA GLU A 22 -1.57 5.15 11.42
C GLU A 22 -1.36 4.66 12.85
N SER A 23 -2.33 4.92 13.73
CA SER A 23 -2.25 4.48 15.13
C SER A 23 -2.11 2.97 15.25
N PHE A 24 -2.89 2.19 14.48
CA PHE A 24 -2.79 0.74 14.48
C PHE A 24 -1.42 0.27 14.00
N LEU A 25 -0.94 0.84 12.90
CA LEU A 25 0.36 0.43 12.34
C LEU A 25 1.51 0.76 13.31
N GLN A 26 1.46 1.89 13.97
CA GLN A 26 2.48 2.29 14.93
C GLN A 26 2.51 1.37 16.15
N LEU A 27 1.39 0.76 16.54
CA LEU A 27 1.37 -0.24 17.61
C LEU A 27 2.23 -1.45 17.29
N GLU A 28 2.42 -1.78 16.02
CA GLU A 28 3.29 -2.87 15.57
C GLU A 28 4.67 -2.37 15.14
N ASN A 29 5.02 -1.14 15.53
CA ASN A 29 6.32 -0.52 15.26
C ASN A 29 6.61 -0.26 13.77
N TYR A 30 5.58 -0.12 12.96
CA TYR A 30 5.77 0.34 11.57
C TYR A 30 5.96 1.85 11.55
N ASP A 31 6.91 2.31 10.76
CA ASP A 31 7.05 3.73 10.45
C ASP A 31 6.07 4.08 9.33
N THR A 32 5.44 5.24 9.43
CA THR A 32 4.37 5.64 8.52
C THR A 32 4.62 6.99 7.87
N LEU A 33 4.09 7.12 6.65
CA LEU A 33 3.90 8.40 5.97
C LEU A 33 2.43 8.49 5.65
N THR A 34 1.88 9.70 5.60
CA THR A 34 0.45 9.89 5.32
C THR A 34 0.23 10.88 4.19
N SER A 35 -0.86 10.69 3.47
CA SER A 35 -1.27 11.55 2.37
C SER A 35 -2.80 11.64 2.32
N ASN A 36 -3.33 12.82 2.01
CA ASN A 36 -4.76 13.06 1.93
C ASN A 36 -5.29 13.13 0.51
N SER A 37 -4.45 12.93 -0.49
CA SER A 37 -4.86 12.97 -1.89
C SER A 37 -3.96 12.12 -2.77
N GLY A 38 -4.44 11.80 -3.97
CA GLY A 38 -3.64 11.06 -4.95
C GLY A 38 -2.44 11.86 -5.43
N GLU A 39 -2.60 13.17 -5.63
CA GLU A 39 -1.52 14.06 -6.06
C GLU A 39 -0.41 14.11 -5.03
N GLU A 40 -0.77 14.31 -3.77
CA GLU A 40 0.20 14.33 -2.67
C GLU A 40 0.90 13.00 -2.53
N ALA A 41 0.15 11.88 -2.65
CA ALA A 41 0.71 10.55 -2.58
C ALA A 41 1.77 10.32 -3.66
N LEU A 42 1.49 10.73 -4.90
CA LEU A 42 2.43 10.58 -6.01
C LEU A 42 3.70 11.40 -5.78
N LYS A 43 3.58 12.58 -5.19
CA LYS A 43 4.73 13.41 -4.86
C LYS A 43 5.57 12.79 -3.73
N ILE A 44 4.92 12.26 -2.71
CA ILE A 44 5.62 11.56 -1.62
C ILE A 44 6.37 10.35 -2.16
N ILE A 45 5.74 9.58 -3.06
CA ILE A 45 6.39 8.42 -3.67
C ILE A 45 7.59 8.85 -4.50
N GLU A 46 7.47 9.92 -5.28
CA GLU A 46 8.58 10.45 -6.06
C GLU A 46 9.78 10.82 -5.18
N ASP A 47 9.50 11.49 -4.04
CA ASP A 47 10.54 11.98 -3.14
C ASP A 47 11.09 10.90 -2.20
N HIS A 48 10.31 9.84 -1.90
CA HIS A 48 10.63 8.88 -0.83
C HIS A 48 10.47 7.40 -1.23
N TYR A 49 10.41 7.08 -2.52
CA TYR A 49 10.09 5.71 -2.96
C TYR A 49 11.03 4.63 -2.37
N GLU A 50 12.28 4.96 -2.15
CA GLU A 50 13.26 4.01 -1.59
C GLU A 50 12.95 3.66 -0.14
N GLU A 51 12.23 4.52 0.57
CA GLU A 51 11.87 4.32 1.97
C GLU A 51 10.52 3.61 2.14
N ILE A 52 9.72 3.49 1.07
CA ILE A 52 8.36 2.96 1.14
C ILE A 52 8.32 1.50 0.71
N MET A 53 7.88 0.63 1.61
CA MET A 53 7.71 -0.80 1.30
C MET A 53 6.28 -1.16 0.89
N LEU A 54 5.29 -0.36 1.33
CA LEU A 54 3.89 -0.68 1.12
C LEU A 54 3.05 0.59 1.14
N VAL A 55 2.03 0.63 0.30
CA VAL A 55 1.03 1.70 0.27
C VAL A 55 -0.34 1.12 0.59
N LEU A 56 -1.00 1.67 1.59
CA LEU A 56 -2.44 1.44 1.84
C LEU A 56 -3.18 2.56 1.12
N LEU A 57 -3.95 2.20 0.11
CA LEU A 57 -4.45 3.15 -0.87
C LEU A 57 -5.96 3.08 -1.00
N ASP A 58 -6.63 4.18 -0.69
CA ASP A 58 -8.06 4.30 -0.93
C ASP A 58 -8.34 4.48 -2.43
N ILE A 59 -9.43 3.87 -2.92
CA ILE A 59 -9.86 4.00 -4.31
C ILE A 59 -10.60 5.32 -4.52
N MET A 60 -11.53 5.65 -3.62
CA MET A 60 -12.44 6.78 -3.80
C MET A 60 -11.87 8.07 -3.23
N MET A 61 -11.17 8.82 -4.07
CA MET A 61 -10.64 10.13 -3.71
C MET A 61 -10.97 11.14 -4.79
N PRO A 62 -11.14 12.45 -4.42
CA PRO A 62 -11.35 13.50 -5.42
C PRO A 62 -10.15 13.65 -6.36
N HIS A 63 -10.40 14.10 -7.58
CA HIS A 63 -9.42 14.39 -8.62
C HIS A 63 -8.72 13.13 -9.13
N ILE A 64 -7.65 12.68 -8.49
CA ILE A 64 -6.96 11.44 -8.85
C ILE A 64 -7.41 10.33 -7.92
N ASP A 65 -8.04 9.29 -8.45
CA ASP A 65 -8.51 8.15 -7.65
C ASP A 65 -7.38 7.15 -7.40
N GLY A 66 -7.68 6.15 -6.55
CA GLY A 66 -6.69 5.14 -6.17
C GLY A 66 -6.24 4.26 -7.33
N TYR A 67 -7.10 3.98 -8.29
CA TYR A 67 -6.71 3.19 -9.45
C TYR A 67 -5.64 3.91 -10.28
N THR A 68 -5.77 5.22 -10.43
CA THR A 68 -4.78 6.03 -11.14
C THR A 68 -3.44 6.02 -10.42
N VAL A 69 -3.45 6.18 -9.10
CA VAL A 69 -2.22 6.10 -8.30
C VAL A 69 -1.58 4.71 -8.43
N LEU A 70 -2.37 3.65 -8.31
CA LEU A 70 -1.90 2.26 -8.46
C LEU A 70 -1.24 2.04 -9.82
N GLU A 71 -1.89 2.48 -10.89
CA GLU A 71 -1.36 2.34 -12.24
C GLU A 71 -0.02 3.06 -12.39
N LYS A 72 0.09 4.27 -11.86
CA LYS A 72 1.33 5.04 -11.93
C LYS A 72 2.46 4.39 -11.14
N ILE A 73 2.15 3.77 -10.01
CA ILE A 73 3.15 3.02 -9.23
C ILE A 73 3.63 1.80 -10.01
N LYS A 74 2.70 0.99 -10.49
CA LYS A 74 3.03 -0.31 -11.10
C LYS A 74 3.61 -0.20 -12.50
N SER A 75 3.37 0.89 -13.21
CA SER A 75 3.93 1.12 -14.54
C SER A 75 5.31 1.78 -14.52
N ASN A 76 5.80 2.21 -13.36
CA ASN A 76 7.08 2.89 -13.23
C ASN A 76 8.14 1.94 -12.69
N LYS A 77 9.26 1.80 -13.39
CA LYS A 77 10.35 0.89 -13.01
C LYS A 77 10.92 1.18 -11.62
N LYS A 78 10.89 2.43 -11.19
CA LYS A 78 11.40 2.82 -9.88
C LYS A 78 10.46 2.42 -8.74
N TYR A 79 9.14 2.36 -8.99
CA TYR A 79 8.14 2.21 -7.95
C TYR A 79 7.44 0.85 -7.94
N LYS A 80 7.54 0.08 -9.01
CA LYS A 80 6.74 -1.14 -9.20
C LYS A 80 6.92 -2.21 -8.12
N GLU A 81 8.05 -2.19 -7.42
CA GLU A 81 8.31 -3.14 -6.34
C GLU A 81 7.63 -2.75 -5.02
N ILE A 82 7.12 -1.54 -4.92
CA ILE A 82 6.34 -1.11 -3.76
C ILE A 82 5.04 -1.92 -3.75
N LEU A 83 4.74 -2.56 -2.62
CA LEU A 83 3.50 -3.30 -2.47
C LEU A 83 2.33 -2.34 -2.32
N VAL A 84 1.21 -2.62 -2.97
CA VAL A 84 0.01 -1.78 -2.88
C VAL A 84 -1.17 -2.63 -2.44
N ILE A 85 -1.76 -2.25 -1.31
CA ILE A 85 -3.03 -2.82 -0.83
C ILE A 85 -4.10 -1.75 -1.03
N LEU A 86 -5.14 -2.07 -1.78
CA LEU A 86 -6.31 -1.19 -1.88
C LEU A 86 -7.11 -1.33 -0.60
N PHE A 87 -7.28 -0.22 0.13
CA PHE A 87 -7.96 -0.18 1.42
C PHE A 87 -9.15 0.77 1.32
N THR A 88 -10.35 0.24 1.11
CA THR A 88 -11.48 1.01 0.63
C THR A 88 -12.82 0.48 1.14
N VAL A 89 -13.87 1.28 0.99
CA VAL A 89 -15.25 0.86 1.27
C VAL A 89 -15.86 0.06 0.12
N LYS A 90 -15.27 0.10 -1.07
CA LYS A 90 -15.78 -0.63 -2.24
C LYS A 90 -15.50 -2.12 -2.11
N ASN A 91 -16.53 -2.94 -2.21
CA ASN A 91 -16.41 -4.39 -2.08
C ASN A 91 -17.03 -5.16 -3.25
N PHE A 92 -17.33 -4.50 -4.37
CA PHE A 92 -17.87 -5.19 -5.53
C PHE A 92 -16.79 -6.01 -6.21
N LYS A 93 -17.16 -7.20 -6.66
CA LYS A 93 -16.26 -8.11 -7.37
C LYS A 93 -15.53 -7.41 -8.52
N PHE A 94 -16.22 -6.55 -9.25
CA PHE A 94 -15.64 -5.76 -10.34
C PHE A 94 -14.46 -4.90 -9.86
N ASP A 95 -14.59 -4.24 -8.71
CA ASP A 95 -13.55 -3.38 -8.18
C ASP A 95 -12.32 -4.18 -7.75
N ILE A 96 -12.52 -5.35 -7.18
CA ILE A 96 -11.43 -6.25 -6.79
C ILE A 96 -10.67 -6.72 -8.03
N ILE A 97 -11.39 -7.15 -9.06
CA ILE A 97 -10.80 -7.62 -10.33
C ILE A 97 -10.01 -6.48 -10.98
N LYS A 98 -10.59 -5.28 -11.06
CA LYS A 98 -9.91 -4.11 -11.63
C LYS A 98 -8.61 -3.79 -10.90
N GLY A 99 -8.64 -3.79 -9.57
CA GLY A 99 -7.44 -3.55 -8.77
C GLY A 99 -6.36 -4.59 -9.04
N LYS A 100 -6.77 -5.86 -9.10
CA LYS A 100 -5.85 -6.97 -9.38
C LYS A 100 -5.23 -6.84 -10.77
N GLU A 101 -6.01 -6.51 -11.78
CA GLU A 101 -5.53 -6.32 -13.15
C GLU A 101 -4.54 -5.18 -13.26
N LEU A 102 -4.69 -4.14 -12.45
CA LEU A 102 -3.77 -2.99 -12.40
C LEU A 102 -2.53 -3.27 -11.55
N GLY A 103 -2.44 -4.46 -10.95
CA GLY A 103 -1.25 -4.89 -10.22
C GLY A 103 -1.30 -4.72 -8.71
N ALA A 104 -2.48 -4.50 -8.12
CA ALA A 104 -2.60 -4.46 -6.66
C ALA A 104 -2.14 -5.79 -6.04
N ASP A 105 -1.43 -5.70 -4.94
CA ASP A 105 -0.92 -6.87 -4.22
C ASP A 105 -1.93 -7.37 -3.19
N GLY A 106 -2.91 -6.56 -2.84
CA GLY A 106 -3.96 -6.94 -1.91
C GLY A 106 -5.16 -6.01 -1.96
N TYR A 107 -6.22 -6.40 -1.27
CA TYR A 107 -7.48 -5.66 -1.23
C TYR A 107 -8.12 -5.85 0.14
N LEU A 108 -8.41 -4.77 0.85
CA LEU A 108 -9.04 -4.78 2.15
C LEU A 108 -10.21 -3.82 2.21
N LEU A 109 -11.24 -4.21 2.95
CA LEU A 109 -12.36 -3.33 3.25
C LEU A 109 -12.05 -2.50 4.49
N LYS A 110 -12.41 -1.21 4.47
CA LYS A 110 -12.20 -0.31 5.62
C LYS A 110 -12.97 -0.73 6.88
N ALA A 111 -13.99 -1.56 6.73
CA ALA A 111 -14.82 -2.02 7.85
C ALA A 111 -14.16 -3.11 8.71
N ILE A 112 -12.94 -3.54 8.40
CA ILE A 112 -12.26 -4.58 9.19
C ILE A 112 -11.72 -4.01 10.50
N SER A 113 -11.46 -4.91 11.47
CA SER A 113 -10.85 -4.52 12.74
C SER A 113 -9.38 -4.13 12.55
N GLY A 114 -8.84 -3.37 13.51
CA GLY A 114 -7.43 -3.04 13.52
C GLY A 114 -6.54 -4.27 13.55
N LYS A 115 -6.94 -5.31 14.30
CA LYS A 115 -6.21 -6.58 14.34
C LYS A 115 -6.17 -7.24 12.98
N ALA A 116 -7.30 -7.30 12.27
CA ALA A 116 -7.37 -7.91 10.95
C ALA A 116 -6.52 -7.14 9.94
N LEU A 117 -6.50 -5.81 10.02
CA LEU A 117 -5.63 -4.99 9.20
C LEU A 117 -4.16 -5.34 9.43
N LEU A 118 -3.73 -5.39 10.69
CA LEU A 118 -2.34 -5.69 11.04
C LEU A 118 -1.94 -7.10 10.59
N ASP A 119 -2.81 -8.09 10.79
CA ASP A 119 -2.55 -9.46 10.37
C ASP A 119 -2.38 -9.56 8.86
N TYR A 120 -3.20 -8.84 8.10
CA TYR A 120 -3.14 -8.84 6.64
C TYR A 120 -1.86 -8.16 6.13
N VAL A 121 -1.52 -7.00 6.68
CA VAL A 121 -0.29 -6.28 6.32
C VAL A 121 0.93 -7.17 6.58
N ARG A 122 0.97 -7.79 7.75
CA ARG A 122 2.06 -8.70 8.13
C ARG A 122 2.19 -9.85 7.14
N LYS A 123 1.04 -10.44 6.76
CA LYS A 123 1.02 -11.56 5.79
C LYS A 123 1.55 -11.13 4.41
N ILE A 124 1.08 -10.01 3.89
CA ILE A 124 1.52 -9.50 2.58
C ILE A 124 3.03 -9.25 2.58
N LEU A 125 3.55 -8.62 3.63
CA LEU A 125 4.99 -8.35 3.75
C LEU A 125 5.81 -9.64 3.86
N LYS A 126 5.31 -10.63 4.58
CA LYS A 126 5.97 -11.92 4.73
C LYS A 126 6.00 -12.69 3.42
N ASP A 127 4.88 -12.77 2.73
CA ASP A 127 4.76 -13.48 1.45
C ASP A 127 5.72 -12.89 0.40
N HIS A 128 5.81 -11.56 0.38
CA HIS A 128 6.73 -10.87 -0.52
C HIS A 128 8.20 -11.24 -0.24
N LYS A 129 8.60 -11.30 1.03
CA LYS A 129 9.96 -11.68 1.41
C LYS A 129 10.27 -13.13 1.03
N GLU A 130 9.31 -14.04 1.16
CA GLU A 130 9.49 -15.45 0.77
C GLU A 130 9.66 -15.59 -0.73
N ASP A 131 8.90 -14.83 -1.53
CA ASP A 131 9.03 -14.84 -2.98
C ASP A 131 10.41 -14.31 -3.42
N ASP A 132 10.89 -13.24 -2.80
CA ASP A 132 12.23 -12.70 -3.06
C ASP A 132 13.32 -13.74 -2.76
N LYS A 133 13.19 -14.45 -1.65
CA LYS A 133 14.14 -15.51 -1.29
C LYS A 133 14.14 -16.65 -2.30
N LYS A 134 12.96 -17.04 -2.80
CA LYS A 134 12.87 -18.09 -3.84
C LYS A 134 13.55 -17.66 -5.11
N GLU A 135 13.35 -16.43 -5.55
CA GLU A 135 14.00 -15.89 -6.74
C GLU A 135 15.51 -15.88 -6.60
N GLU A 136 16.02 -15.47 -5.45
CA GLU A 136 17.45 -15.48 -5.16
C GLU A 136 18.02 -16.90 -5.21
N MET A 137 17.31 -17.88 -4.65
CA MET A 137 17.74 -19.28 -4.67
C MET A 137 17.72 -19.87 -6.07
N GLU A 138 16.75 -19.52 -6.89
CA GLU A 138 16.64 -19.99 -8.26
C GLU A 138 17.74 -19.45 -9.16
N GLN A 139 18.34 -18.32 -8.81
CA GLN A 139 19.45 -17.70 -9.55
C GLN A 139 20.81 -18.28 -9.19
N LEU A 140 20.87 -19.08 -8.16
CA LEU A 140 22.11 -19.78 -7.78
C LEU A 140 22.33 -21.00 -8.64
#